data_e11bf264b06cfde80fe7c9571a81160d
#
_entry.id   e11bf264b06cfde80fe7c9571a81160d
#
_cell.length_a   1.000
_cell.length_b   1.000
_cell.length_c   1.000
_cell.angle_alpha   90.00
_cell.angle_beta   90.00
_cell.angle_gamma   90.00
#
_symmetry.space_group_name_H-M   'P 1'
#
loop_
_entity.id
_entity.type
_entity.pdbx_description
1 polymer ?
#
loop_
_entity_poly.entity_id
_entity_poly.type
_entity_poly.pdbx_seq_one_letter_code
_entity_poly.pdbx_strand_id
1 'polypeptide(L)'
;QFGHKKRHRFIRGVMRSKARLTYEQLEETFNGNEISCPPEITKLAKSLRGAYNALSDAREKRGALNIETTEKVIKINDNGKIDSTLPRERLESHKVIEEFMVTANVCAAETLEEKMHTCVYRIHDVPSEDKIHDLRENLTGFGYKLAKGQVLRPKLFNQILSKAKGTDSEETINQLVLRSQSQAEYSISNVGHFGLALARYAHFTSPIRRYSDLLVHRALIAASNFDAGKKYSVADHQLKDICKHISQTERRAATA
;
A
#
# COMPACT_ATOMS: atom_id res chain seq x y z
N GLN A 1 8.54 13.83 14.56
CA GLN A 1 8.06 15.15 14.13
C GLN A 1 7.82 15.10 12.62
N PHE A 2 6.68 15.58 12.11
CA PHE A 2 6.35 15.68 10.68
C PHE A 2 6.25 14.37 9.88
N GLY A 3 6.09 13.21 10.52
CA GLY A 3 5.95 11.91 9.84
C GLY A 3 7.22 11.42 9.15
N HIS A 4 8.36 12.07 9.35
CA HIS A 4 9.63 11.58 8.83
C HIS A 4 10.21 10.50 9.75
N LYS A 5 10.48 9.34 9.17
CA LYS A 5 11.19 8.27 9.85
C LYS A 5 12.62 8.72 10.19
N LYS A 6 13.02 8.62 11.46
CA LYS A 6 14.39 8.92 11.90
C LYS A 6 15.32 7.73 11.73
N ARG A 7 14.91 6.57 12.22
CA ARG A 7 15.67 5.31 12.17
C ARG A 7 14.75 4.12 12.29
N HIS A 8 15.23 2.97 11.85
CA HIS A 8 14.58 1.68 12.06
C HIS A 8 15.63 0.60 12.31
N ARG A 9 15.20 -0.54 12.77
CA ARG A 9 16.03 -1.73 12.97
C ARG A 9 15.18 -2.99 12.85
N PHE A 10 15.67 -3.95 12.09
CA PHE A 10 15.12 -5.30 12.07
C PHE A 10 15.84 -6.14 13.13
N ILE A 11 15.10 -6.97 13.83
CA ILE A 11 15.62 -7.93 14.82
C ILE A 11 14.86 -9.25 14.70
N ARG A 12 15.52 -10.36 15.04
CA ARG A 12 14.79 -11.61 15.34
C ARG A 12 14.33 -11.60 16.78
N GLY A 13 13.14 -12.12 17.02
CA GLY A 13 12.58 -12.17 18.36
C GLY A 13 11.46 -13.19 18.48
N VAL A 14 11.05 -13.45 19.69
CA VAL A 14 9.83 -14.18 20.02
C VAL A 14 8.78 -13.17 20.46
N MET A 15 7.59 -13.30 19.91
CA MET A 15 6.48 -12.38 20.14
C MET A 15 5.37 -13.08 20.92
N ARG A 16 4.83 -12.41 21.95
CA ARG A 16 3.64 -12.85 22.69
C ARG A 16 2.55 -11.81 22.51
N SER A 17 1.44 -12.20 21.89
CA SER A 17 0.26 -11.34 21.76
C SER A 17 -0.31 -11.00 23.14
N LYS A 18 -0.60 -9.72 23.36
CA LYS A 18 -1.22 -9.22 24.59
C LYS A 18 -2.72 -9.02 24.47
N ALA A 19 -3.18 -8.68 23.27
CA ALA A 19 -4.60 -8.55 22.95
C ALA A 19 -4.82 -8.78 21.45
N ARG A 20 -6.03 -9.22 21.10
CA ARG A 20 -6.52 -9.28 19.72
C ARG A 20 -7.70 -8.32 19.62
N LEU A 21 -7.59 -7.33 18.74
CA LEU A 21 -8.65 -6.39 18.46
C LEU A 21 -9.12 -6.55 17.01
N THR A 22 -10.41 -6.30 16.76
CA THR A 22 -10.91 -6.04 15.41
C THR A 22 -10.67 -4.57 15.04
N TYR A 23 -10.86 -4.24 13.75
CA TYR A 23 -10.75 -2.84 13.31
C TYR A 23 -11.83 -1.97 13.94
N GLU A 24 -13.04 -2.51 14.12
CA GLU A 24 -14.16 -1.85 14.75
C GLU A 24 -13.85 -1.55 16.23
N GLN A 25 -13.29 -2.51 16.98
CA GLN A 25 -12.86 -2.30 18.36
C GLN A 25 -11.77 -1.24 18.48
N LEU A 26 -10.83 -1.21 17.55
CA LEU A 26 -9.79 -0.17 17.52
C LEU A 26 -10.40 1.20 17.21
N GLU A 27 -11.38 1.26 16.29
CA GLU A 27 -12.11 2.47 15.94
C GLU A 27 -12.89 3.02 17.15
N GLU A 28 -13.61 2.16 17.87
CA GLU A 28 -14.29 2.52 19.12
C GLU A 28 -13.33 3.14 20.14
N THR A 29 -12.12 2.56 20.27
CA THR A 29 -11.08 3.13 21.14
C THR A 29 -10.63 4.52 20.66
N PHE A 30 -10.58 4.76 19.37
CA PHE A 30 -10.26 6.08 18.81
C PHE A 30 -11.36 7.11 19.08
N ASN A 31 -12.61 6.68 19.11
CA ASN A 31 -13.77 7.50 19.43
C ASN A 31 -13.94 7.76 20.94
N GLY A 32 -13.11 7.13 21.77
CA GLY A 32 -13.12 7.31 23.21
C GLY A 32 -14.09 6.37 23.95
N ASN A 33 -14.67 5.40 23.24
CA ASN A 33 -15.55 4.40 23.82
C ASN A 33 -14.75 3.35 24.61
N GLU A 34 -15.33 2.84 25.68
CA GLU A 34 -14.74 1.76 26.46
C GLU A 34 -14.90 0.45 25.69
N ILE A 35 -13.79 -0.24 25.53
CA ILE A 35 -13.75 -1.61 25.01
C ILE A 35 -13.17 -2.56 26.06
N SER A 36 -13.56 -3.83 26.01
CA SER A 36 -13.03 -4.86 26.91
C SER A 36 -11.60 -5.23 26.50
N CYS A 37 -10.62 -4.40 26.86
CA CYS A 37 -9.20 -4.67 26.64
C CYS A 37 -8.33 -4.12 27.80
N PRO A 38 -7.10 -4.62 27.97
CA PRO A 38 -6.20 -4.08 28.98
C PRO A 38 -5.92 -2.59 28.82
N PRO A 39 -5.81 -1.80 29.93
CA PRO A 39 -5.60 -0.35 29.88
C PRO A 39 -4.36 0.07 29.06
N GLU A 40 -3.31 -0.75 29.05
CA GLU A 40 -2.11 -0.51 28.26
C GLU A 40 -2.41 -0.47 26.75
N ILE A 41 -3.38 -1.28 26.30
CA ILE A 41 -3.80 -1.33 24.87
C ILE A 41 -4.54 -0.06 24.49
N THR A 42 -5.42 0.46 25.35
CA THR A 42 -6.10 1.74 25.13
C THR A 42 -5.10 2.90 25.03
N LYS A 43 -4.08 2.91 25.90
CA LYS A 43 -3.01 3.92 25.83
C LYS A 43 -2.19 3.79 24.55
N LEU A 44 -1.87 2.55 24.13
CA LEU A 44 -1.17 2.30 22.88
C LEU A 44 -1.99 2.76 21.66
N ALA A 45 -3.29 2.52 21.64
CA ALA A 45 -4.18 2.93 20.55
C ALA A 45 -4.12 4.46 20.31
N LYS A 46 -4.13 5.26 21.38
CA LYS A 46 -3.97 6.72 21.29
C LYS A 46 -2.61 7.10 20.67
N SER A 47 -1.55 6.41 21.05
CA SER A 47 -0.21 6.65 20.51
C SER A 47 -0.12 6.26 19.02
N LEU A 48 -0.78 5.15 18.64
CA LEU A 48 -0.86 4.70 17.24
C LEU A 48 -1.59 5.73 16.37
N ARG A 49 -2.71 6.26 16.85
CA ARG A 49 -3.45 7.32 16.14
C ARG A 49 -2.61 8.58 15.94
N GLY A 50 -1.88 9.02 16.97
CA GLY A 50 -0.97 10.16 16.85
C GLY A 50 0.18 9.93 15.85
N ALA A 51 0.75 8.72 15.81
CA ALA A 51 1.75 8.36 14.81
C ALA A 51 1.17 8.27 13.40
N TYR A 52 -0.05 7.72 13.26
CA TYR A 52 -0.77 7.69 11.99
C TYR A 52 -1.02 9.09 11.43
N ASN A 53 -1.49 10.04 12.23
CA ASN A 53 -1.72 11.41 11.78
C ASN A 53 -0.44 12.00 11.18
N ALA A 54 0.70 11.81 11.84
CA ALA A 54 1.98 12.28 11.32
C ALA A 54 2.39 11.57 10.00
N LEU A 55 2.13 10.27 9.85
CA LEU A 55 2.40 9.52 8.62
C LEU A 55 1.45 9.92 7.48
N SER A 56 0.17 10.14 7.79
CA SER A 56 -0.84 10.62 6.85
C SER A 56 -0.50 12.00 6.30
N ASP A 57 -0.11 12.93 7.16
CA ASP A 57 0.39 14.25 6.75
C ASP A 57 1.62 14.15 5.84
N ALA A 58 2.54 13.25 6.15
CA ALA A 58 3.71 13.02 5.32
C ALA A 58 3.36 12.40 3.97
N ARG A 59 2.37 11.50 3.93
CA ARG A 59 1.82 10.91 2.70
C ARG A 59 1.20 11.98 1.80
N GLU A 60 0.40 12.88 2.38
CA GLU A 60 -0.23 13.97 1.64
C GLU A 60 0.80 14.94 1.08
N LYS A 61 1.78 15.36 1.90
CA LYS A 61 2.88 16.23 1.47
C LYS A 61 3.72 15.60 0.35
N ARG A 62 3.95 14.30 0.40
CA ARG A 62 4.62 13.51 -0.65
C ARG A 62 3.79 13.45 -1.93
N GLY A 63 2.47 13.65 -1.82
CA GLY A 63 1.54 13.64 -2.94
C GLY A 63 1.21 12.25 -3.46
N ALA A 64 1.20 11.23 -2.59
CA ALA A 64 0.76 9.89 -2.96
C ALA A 64 -0.65 9.93 -3.57
N LEU A 65 -0.88 9.11 -4.59
CA LEU A 65 -2.17 9.03 -5.29
C LEU A 65 -3.28 8.59 -4.32
N ASN A 66 -4.38 9.32 -4.32
CA ASN A 66 -5.52 9.07 -3.45
C ASN A 66 -6.77 8.81 -4.30
N ILE A 67 -6.90 7.60 -4.82
CA ILE A 67 -8.10 7.16 -5.53
C ILE A 67 -9.04 6.53 -4.51
N GLU A 68 -10.22 7.09 -4.35
CA GLU A 68 -11.29 6.53 -3.54
C GLU A 68 -12.11 5.57 -4.39
N THR A 69 -11.99 4.27 -4.15
CA THR A 69 -12.83 3.23 -4.75
C THR A 69 -13.78 2.69 -3.71
N THR A 70 -15.06 2.61 -4.04
CA THR A 70 -16.06 2.04 -3.15
C THR A 70 -16.08 0.52 -3.32
N GLU A 71 -15.49 -0.21 -2.37
CA GLU A 71 -15.71 -1.65 -2.27
C GLU A 71 -17.15 -1.92 -1.83
N LYS A 72 -17.79 -2.90 -2.48
CA LYS A 72 -19.16 -3.32 -2.12
C LYS A 72 -19.11 -4.65 -1.36
N VAL A 73 -19.80 -4.72 -0.23
CA VAL A 73 -20.00 -5.95 0.52
C VAL A 73 -21.36 -6.52 0.13
N ILE A 74 -21.35 -7.75 -0.35
CA ILE A 74 -22.57 -8.50 -0.66
C ILE A 74 -22.99 -9.24 0.61
N LYS A 75 -24.16 -8.93 1.13
CA LYS A 75 -24.79 -9.71 2.20
C LYS A 75 -25.61 -10.83 1.59
N ILE A 76 -25.38 -12.02 2.08
CA ILE A 76 -26.12 -13.24 1.67
C ILE A 76 -27.03 -13.61 2.84
N ASN A 77 -28.32 -13.86 2.55
CA ASN A 77 -29.29 -14.32 3.54
C ASN A 77 -29.13 -15.84 3.80
N ASP A 78 -29.87 -16.35 4.80
CA ASP A 78 -29.82 -17.76 5.22
C ASP A 78 -30.19 -18.75 4.10
N ASN A 79 -30.85 -18.30 3.04
CA ASN A 79 -31.23 -19.09 1.87
C ASN A 79 -30.16 -19.05 0.75
N GLY A 80 -28.98 -18.46 1.00
CA GLY A 80 -27.90 -18.36 0.02
C GLY A 80 -28.14 -17.32 -1.09
N LYS A 81 -29.15 -16.44 -0.97
CA LYS A 81 -29.44 -15.38 -1.95
C LYS A 81 -28.86 -14.05 -1.49
N ILE A 82 -28.53 -13.20 -2.46
CA ILE A 82 -28.08 -11.83 -2.18
C ILE A 82 -29.23 -11.08 -1.51
N ASP A 83 -29.00 -10.60 -0.29
CA ASP A 83 -29.93 -9.81 0.49
C ASP A 83 -29.75 -8.32 0.18
N SER A 84 -28.52 -7.84 0.26
CA SER A 84 -28.20 -6.43 0.00
C SER A 84 -26.74 -6.27 -0.44
N THR A 85 -26.48 -5.15 -1.11
CA THR A 85 -25.12 -4.73 -1.46
C THR A 85 -24.87 -3.37 -0.81
N LEU A 86 -23.93 -3.32 0.13
CA LEU A 86 -23.60 -2.12 0.89
C LEU A 86 -22.17 -1.67 0.59
N PRO A 87 -21.91 -0.35 0.56
CA PRO A 87 -20.53 0.13 0.51
C PRO A 87 -19.80 -0.30 1.78
N ARG A 88 -18.57 -0.80 1.62
CA ARG A 88 -17.70 -1.12 2.74
C ARG A 88 -17.16 0.16 3.35
N GLU A 89 -17.46 0.39 4.60
CA GLU A 89 -16.91 1.53 5.32
C GLU A 89 -15.40 1.35 5.56
N ARG A 90 -14.62 2.35 5.18
CA ARG A 90 -13.17 2.36 5.40
C ARG A 90 -12.86 3.15 6.66
N LEU A 91 -12.77 2.45 7.79
CA LEU A 91 -12.49 3.00 9.11
C LEU A 91 -11.08 3.65 9.19
N GLU A 92 -10.87 4.56 10.13
CA GLU A 92 -9.56 5.15 10.41
C GLU A 92 -8.56 4.07 10.86
N SER A 93 -9.01 3.10 11.63
CA SER A 93 -8.25 1.94 12.08
C SER A 93 -7.62 1.12 10.93
N HIS A 94 -8.32 0.98 9.80
CA HIS A 94 -7.75 0.36 8.59
C HIS A 94 -6.59 1.20 8.02
N LYS A 95 -6.78 2.51 7.97
CA LYS A 95 -5.77 3.45 7.43
C LYS A 95 -4.52 3.51 8.32
N VAL A 96 -4.69 3.40 9.64
CA VAL A 96 -3.58 3.28 10.60
C VAL A 96 -2.68 2.10 10.25
N ILE A 97 -3.27 0.91 10.12
CA ILE A 97 -2.50 -0.31 9.80
C ILE A 97 -1.86 -0.19 8.42
N GLU A 98 -2.57 0.34 7.43
CA GLU A 98 -2.03 0.56 6.08
C GLU A 98 -0.76 1.43 6.10
N GLU A 99 -0.78 2.60 6.77
CA GLU A 99 0.39 3.48 6.81
C GLU A 99 1.58 2.87 7.56
N PHE A 100 1.32 2.10 8.62
CA PHE A 100 2.38 1.35 9.31
C PHE A 100 2.96 0.24 8.42
N MET A 101 2.11 -0.48 7.67
CA MET A 101 2.57 -1.49 6.72
C MET A 101 3.40 -0.86 5.59
N VAL A 102 2.95 0.27 5.03
CA VAL A 102 3.71 1.01 4.00
C VAL A 102 5.08 1.42 4.54
N THR A 103 5.11 1.97 5.74
CA THR A 103 6.37 2.40 6.37
C THR A 103 7.31 1.22 6.61
N ALA A 104 6.83 0.09 7.11
CA ALA A 104 7.62 -1.12 7.33
C ALA A 104 8.16 -1.68 6.00
N ASN A 105 7.35 -1.67 4.95
CA ASN A 105 7.73 -2.09 3.61
C ASN A 105 8.86 -1.22 3.01
N VAL A 106 8.79 0.09 3.21
CA VAL A 106 9.88 1.01 2.82
C VAL A 106 11.15 0.71 3.62
N CYS A 107 11.04 0.51 4.94
CA CYS A 107 12.18 0.16 5.79
C CYS A 107 12.88 -1.12 5.33
N ALA A 108 12.13 -2.13 4.89
CA ALA A 108 12.70 -3.37 4.38
C ALA A 108 13.52 -3.14 3.10
N ALA A 109 12.98 -2.40 2.14
CA ALA A 109 13.69 -2.05 0.91
C ALA A 109 14.96 -1.23 1.20
N GLU A 110 14.88 -0.21 2.05
CA GLU A 110 16.04 0.61 2.46
C GLU A 110 17.15 -0.23 3.10
N THR A 111 16.79 -1.12 4.02
CA THR A 111 17.78 -1.97 4.70
C THR A 111 18.52 -2.88 3.71
N LEU A 112 17.82 -3.44 2.73
CA LEU A 112 18.46 -4.29 1.73
C LEU A 112 19.37 -3.48 0.81
N GLU A 113 18.97 -2.28 0.38
CA GLU A 113 19.82 -1.37 -0.40
C GLU A 113 21.06 -0.93 0.39
N GLU A 114 20.90 -0.48 1.63
CA GLU A 114 22.01 -0.07 2.51
C GLU A 114 23.03 -1.21 2.72
N LYS A 115 22.55 -2.45 2.73
CA LYS A 115 23.38 -3.66 2.86
C LYS A 115 23.87 -4.22 1.53
N MET A 116 23.62 -3.53 0.42
CA MET A 116 23.99 -3.96 -0.96
C MET A 116 23.50 -5.39 -1.26
N HIS A 117 22.30 -5.72 -0.81
CA HIS A 117 21.68 -7.03 -1.03
C HIS A 117 20.52 -6.91 -2.00
N THR A 118 20.38 -7.85 -2.93
CA THR A 118 19.30 -7.86 -3.92
C THR A 118 17.95 -7.85 -3.21
N CYS A 119 17.09 -6.91 -3.60
CA CYS A 119 15.73 -6.74 -3.07
C CYS A 119 14.70 -7.09 -4.16
N VAL A 120 13.64 -7.78 -3.77
CA VAL A 120 12.44 -7.93 -4.60
C VAL A 120 11.53 -6.74 -4.30
N TYR A 121 11.58 -5.74 -5.18
CA TYR A 121 10.75 -4.53 -5.08
C TYR A 121 9.33 -4.79 -5.57
N ARG A 122 8.39 -4.03 -5.04
CA ARG A 122 7.08 -3.80 -5.63
C ARG A 122 7.14 -2.48 -6.37
N ILE A 123 7.32 -2.53 -7.66
CA ILE A 123 7.44 -1.35 -8.51
C ILE A 123 6.08 -0.95 -9.09
N HIS A 124 5.91 0.34 -9.31
CA HIS A 124 4.78 0.92 -10.01
C HIS A 124 5.28 2.07 -10.86
N ASP A 125 5.42 1.82 -12.13
CA ASP A 125 5.96 2.80 -13.07
C ASP A 125 4.97 3.93 -13.35
N VAL A 126 5.47 5.00 -13.96
CA VAL A 126 4.62 6.08 -14.46
C VAL A 126 3.66 5.56 -15.52
N PRO A 127 2.46 6.14 -15.67
CA PRO A 127 1.57 5.82 -16.78
C PRO A 127 2.23 6.03 -18.15
N SER A 128 1.97 5.13 -19.11
CA SER A 128 2.48 5.27 -20.48
C SER A 128 1.88 6.50 -21.18
N GLU A 129 2.58 7.00 -22.19
CA GLU A 129 2.12 8.17 -22.95
C GLU A 129 0.75 7.94 -23.61
N ASP A 130 0.50 6.73 -24.15
CA ASP A 130 -0.80 6.37 -24.73
C ASP A 130 -1.92 6.45 -23.69
N LYS A 131 -1.72 5.88 -22.51
CA LYS A 131 -2.70 5.94 -21.42
C LYS A 131 -2.97 7.36 -20.94
N ILE A 132 -1.96 8.21 -20.97
CA ILE A 132 -2.10 9.63 -20.60
C ILE A 132 -2.81 10.39 -21.72
N HIS A 133 -2.58 10.03 -22.96
CA HIS A 133 -3.31 10.60 -24.12
C HIS A 133 -4.80 10.29 -23.98
N ASP A 134 -5.16 9.02 -23.83
CA ASP A 134 -6.53 8.56 -23.67
C ASP A 134 -7.22 9.22 -22.45
N LEU A 135 -6.51 9.29 -21.32
CA LEU A 135 -7.02 9.97 -20.13
C LEU A 135 -7.33 11.44 -20.41
N ARG A 136 -6.42 12.14 -21.12
CA ARG A 136 -6.58 13.55 -21.44
C ARG A 136 -7.80 13.81 -22.32
N GLU A 137 -7.99 12.99 -23.35
CA GLU A 137 -9.16 13.09 -24.24
C GLU A 137 -10.47 12.87 -23.47
N ASN A 138 -10.53 11.80 -22.67
CA ASN A 138 -11.71 11.52 -21.85
C ASN A 138 -12.00 12.65 -20.84
N LEU A 139 -10.99 13.16 -20.15
CA LEU A 139 -11.13 14.25 -19.18
C LEU A 139 -11.67 15.53 -19.81
N THR A 140 -11.30 15.82 -21.05
CA THR A 140 -11.77 17.01 -21.77
C THR A 140 -13.30 17.00 -21.94
N GLY A 141 -13.90 15.82 -22.15
CA GLY A 141 -15.36 15.65 -22.22
C GLY A 141 -16.10 16.02 -20.92
N PHE A 142 -15.40 15.97 -19.78
CA PHE A 142 -15.92 16.36 -18.46
C PHE A 142 -15.48 17.78 -18.05
N GLY A 143 -14.80 18.53 -18.92
CA GLY A 143 -14.33 19.90 -18.63
C GLY A 143 -13.02 19.94 -17.82
N TYR A 144 -12.35 18.81 -17.60
CA TYR A 144 -11.04 18.77 -16.91
C TYR A 144 -9.89 18.82 -17.92
N LYS A 145 -8.81 19.47 -17.53
CA LYS A 145 -7.62 19.62 -18.38
C LYS A 145 -6.39 19.00 -17.72
N LEU A 146 -5.68 18.16 -18.49
CA LEU A 146 -4.36 17.66 -18.15
C LEU A 146 -3.36 18.17 -19.21
N ALA A 147 -2.45 19.07 -18.82
CA ALA A 147 -1.54 19.72 -19.76
C ALA A 147 -0.58 18.72 -20.43
N LYS A 148 -0.21 18.99 -21.70
CA LYS A 148 0.81 18.21 -22.42
C LYS A 148 2.21 18.60 -21.93
N GLY A 149 3.15 17.66 -21.97
CA GLY A 149 4.57 17.91 -21.67
C GLY A 149 4.90 18.14 -20.19
N GLN A 150 3.97 17.95 -19.28
CA GLN A 150 4.26 18.01 -17.84
C GLN A 150 4.92 16.74 -17.34
N VAL A 151 5.86 16.89 -16.41
CA VAL A 151 6.39 15.76 -15.65
C VAL A 151 5.24 15.17 -14.83
N LEU A 152 4.89 13.93 -15.13
CA LEU A 152 3.82 13.23 -14.44
C LEU A 152 4.20 12.98 -12.97
N ARG A 153 3.34 13.44 -12.09
CA ARG A 153 3.42 13.18 -10.64
C ARG A 153 2.03 12.81 -10.13
N PRO A 154 1.91 11.91 -9.14
CA PRO A 154 0.60 11.53 -8.60
C PRO A 154 -0.23 12.71 -8.11
N LYS A 155 0.42 13.77 -7.64
CA LYS A 155 -0.23 15.02 -7.21
C LYS A 155 -1.10 15.67 -8.32
N LEU A 156 -0.72 15.52 -9.59
CA LEU A 156 -1.51 16.05 -10.71
C LEU A 156 -2.87 15.35 -10.83
N PHE A 157 -2.87 14.02 -10.64
CA PHE A 157 -4.09 13.24 -10.62
C PHE A 157 -4.95 13.58 -9.40
N ASN A 158 -4.33 13.76 -8.23
CA ASN A 158 -5.05 14.19 -7.02
C ASN A 158 -5.77 15.54 -7.20
N GLN A 159 -5.19 16.47 -7.95
CA GLN A 159 -5.85 17.76 -8.27
C GLN A 159 -7.12 17.56 -9.11
N ILE A 160 -7.10 16.62 -10.06
CA ILE A 160 -8.28 16.27 -10.87
C ILE A 160 -9.33 15.58 -9.99
N LEU A 161 -8.93 14.59 -9.22
CA LEU A 161 -9.79 13.85 -8.29
C LEU A 161 -10.46 14.78 -7.27
N SER A 162 -9.70 15.72 -6.69
CA SER A 162 -10.25 16.69 -5.73
C SER A 162 -11.28 17.63 -6.36
N LYS A 163 -11.11 18.01 -7.63
CA LYS A 163 -12.09 18.84 -8.35
C LYS A 163 -13.35 18.07 -8.73
N ALA A 164 -13.23 16.76 -8.96
CA ALA A 164 -14.36 15.90 -9.30
C ALA A 164 -15.17 15.49 -8.05
N LYS A 165 -14.58 15.60 -6.87
CA LYS A 165 -15.20 15.17 -5.62
C LYS A 165 -16.53 15.88 -5.36
N GLY A 166 -17.59 15.09 -5.09
CA GLY A 166 -18.94 15.58 -4.87
C GLY A 166 -19.71 15.96 -6.13
N THR A 167 -19.16 15.73 -7.32
CA THR A 167 -19.88 15.93 -8.59
C THR A 167 -20.45 14.61 -9.12
N ASP A 168 -21.43 14.67 -10.02
CA ASP A 168 -22.03 13.50 -10.68
C ASP A 168 -21.00 12.67 -11.47
N SER A 169 -19.88 13.26 -11.84
CA SER A 169 -18.79 12.61 -12.59
C SER A 169 -17.70 12.01 -11.71
N GLU A 170 -17.77 12.13 -10.39
CA GLU A 170 -16.71 11.69 -9.45
C GLU A 170 -16.29 10.23 -9.68
N GLU A 171 -17.26 9.31 -9.71
CA GLU A 171 -16.96 7.89 -9.88
C GLU A 171 -16.32 7.59 -11.23
N THR A 172 -16.82 8.22 -12.30
CA THR A 172 -16.27 8.08 -13.65
C THR A 172 -14.83 8.61 -13.72
N ILE A 173 -14.56 9.78 -13.14
CA ILE A 173 -13.22 10.36 -13.10
C ILE A 173 -12.26 9.49 -12.27
N ASN A 174 -12.69 8.95 -11.12
CA ASN A 174 -11.91 8.00 -10.34
C ASN A 174 -11.53 6.77 -11.19
N GLN A 175 -12.48 6.22 -11.93
CA GLN A 175 -12.24 5.05 -12.80
C GLN A 175 -11.29 5.39 -13.97
N LEU A 176 -11.44 6.53 -14.61
CA LEU A 176 -10.55 6.97 -15.69
C LEU A 176 -9.12 7.14 -15.20
N VAL A 177 -8.93 7.79 -14.04
CA VAL A 177 -7.60 7.95 -13.42
C VAL A 177 -7.03 6.60 -13.00
N LEU A 178 -7.83 5.69 -12.43
CA LEU A 178 -7.38 4.36 -12.05
C LEU A 178 -6.90 3.55 -13.27
N ARG A 179 -7.68 3.53 -14.35
CA ARG A 179 -7.35 2.79 -15.59
C ARG A 179 -6.13 3.35 -16.30
N SER A 180 -5.86 4.64 -16.16
CA SER A 180 -4.67 5.25 -16.74
C SER A 180 -3.37 4.81 -16.07
N GLN A 181 -3.43 4.27 -14.86
CA GLN A 181 -2.23 3.86 -14.13
C GLN A 181 -1.54 2.65 -14.77
N SER A 182 -0.22 2.57 -14.62
CA SER A 182 0.53 1.36 -14.91
C SER A 182 0.18 0.27 -13.91
N GLN A 183 0.35 -0.98 -14.28
CA GLN A 183 0.18 -2.08 -13.32
C GLN A 183 1.42 -2.17 -12.44
N ALA A 184 1.20 -2.33 -11.13
CA ALA A 184 2.29 -2.64 -10.23
C ALA A 184 2.76 -4.08 -10.44
N GLU A 185 4.07 -4.31 -10.32
CA GLU A 185 4.68 -5.63 -10.50
C GLU A 185 5.86 -5.85 -9.55
N TYR A 186 6.39 -7.08 -9.50
CA TYR A 186 7.60 -7.39 -8.75
C TYR A 186 8.81 -7.34 -9.68
N SER A 187 9.90 -6.75 -9.18
CA SER A 187 11.16 -6.62 -9.93
C SER A 187 12.35 -6.56 -8.99
N ILE A 188 13.52 -7.01 -9.45
CA ILE A 188 14.78 -6.74 -8.74
C ILE A 188 15.40 -5.39 -9.15
N SER A 189 14.87 -4.75 -10.20
CA SER A 189 15.26 -3.41 -10.62
C SER A 189 14.29 -2.40 -10.03
N ASN A 190 14.80 -1.41 -9.31
CA ASN A 190 14.01 -0.39 -8.64
C ASN A 190 13.71 0.78 -9.59
N VAL A 191 12.46 1.01 -9.90
CA VAL A 191 11.98 2.22 -10.60
C VAL A 191 11.08 3.08 -9.70
N GLY A 192 10.98 2.72 -8.42
CA GLY A 192 10.10 3.35 -7.45
C GLY A 192 8.64 2.88 -7.52
N HIS A 193 7.79 3.55 -6.77
CA HIS A 193 6.36 3.27 -6.75
C HIS A 193 5.58 4.56 -6.98
N PHE A 194 5.21 4.81 -8.23
CA PHE A 194 4.55 6.04 -8.66
C PHE A 194 3.31 6.35 -7.81
N GLY A 195 2.34 5.45 -7.71
CA GLY A 195 1.11 5.69 -6.96
C GLY A 195 1.31 6.04 -5.48
N LEU A 196 2.33 5.49 -4.82
CA LEU A 196 2.69 5.83 -3.44
C LEU A 196 3.63 7.05 -3.35
N ALA A 197 4.11 7.57 -4.48
CA ALA A 197 5.15 8.60 -4.55
C ALA A 197 6.39 8.23 -3.70
N LEU A 198 6.84 6.97 -3.80
CA LEU A 198 7.97 6.42 -3.04
C LEU A 198 9.11 6.06 -3.99
N ALA A 199 10.34 6.41 -3.59
CA ALA A 199 11.54 6.08 -4.36
C ALA A 199 11.88 4.58 -4.30
N ARG A 200 11.41 3.86 -3.27
CA ARG A 200 11.61 2.41 -3.09
C ARG A 200 10.47 1.82 -2.27
N TYR A 201 10.07 0.62 -2.63
CA TYR A 201 9.01 -0.08 -1.94
C TYR A 201 9.13 -1.58 -2.17
N ALA A 202 9.01 -2.37 -1.11
CA ALA A 202 9.01 -3.82 -1.18
C ALA A 202 7.89 -4.37 -0.30
N HIS A 203 7.33 -5.51 -0.66
CA HIS A 203 6.37 -6.17 0.19
C HIS A 203 7.09 -7.01 1.26
N PHE A 204 6.80 -6.72 2.53
CA PHE A 204 7.42 -7.37 3.69
C PHE A 204 6.40 -7.84 4.74
N THR A 205 5.27 -7.14 4.86
CA THR A 205 4.36 -7.25 6.01
C THR A 205 3.37 -8.40 5.94
N SER A 206 3.29 -9.17 4.85
CA SER A 206 2.29 -10.24 4.69
C SER A 206 2.88 -11.56 4.16
N PRO A 207 3.89 -12.18 4.85
CA PRO A 207 4.59 -13.36 4.34
C PRO A 207 3.73 -14.63 4.31
N ILE A 208 2.57 -14.65 5.01
CA ILE A 208 1.66 -15.81 5.02
C ILE A 208 0.98 -15.99 3.65
N ARG A 209 0.68 -14.88 2.95
CA ARG A 209 -0.11 -14.88 1.71
C ARG A 209 0.63 -14.37 0.48
N ARG A 210 1.83 -13.81 0.61
CA ARG A 210 2.62 -13.31 -0.51
C ARG A 210 4.03 -13.90 -0.50
N TYR A 211 4.37 -14.55 -1.60
CA TYR A 211 5.71 -15.16 -1.74
C TYR A 211 6.83 -14.10 -1.81
N SER A 212 6.55 -12.93 -2.39
CA SER A 212 7.49 -11.79 -2.39
C SER A 212 7.96 -11.41 -1.00
N ASP A 213 7.04 -11.39 -0.02
CA ASP A 213 7.35 -11.05 1.36
C ASP A 213 8.30 -12.08 1.99
N LEU A 214 8.10 -13.38 1.69
CA LEU A 214 9.04 -14.43 2.13
C LEU A 214 10.45 -14.23 1.54
N LEU A 215 10.55 -13.81 0.28
CA LEU A 215 11.84 -13.53 -0.35
C LEU A 215 12.52 -12.35 0.33
N VAL A 216 11.77 -11.27 0.64
CA VAL A 216 12.28 -10.10 1.35
C VAL A 216 12.71 -10.47 2.78
N HIS A 217 11.94 -11.29 3.51
CA HIS A 217 12.33 -11.80 4.83
C HIS A 217 13.64 -12.58 4.79
N ARG A 218 13.77 -13.50 3.82
CA ARG A 218 14.99 -14.31 3.65
C ARG A 218 16.19 -13.44 3.32
N ALA A 219 16.01 -12.45 2.44
CA ALA A 219 17.04 -11.49 2.10
C ALA A 219 17.49 -10.67 3.33
N LEU A 220 16.55 -10.17 4.14
CA LEU A 220 16.85 -9.44 5.38
C LEU A 220 17.58 -10.30 6.41
N ILE A 221 17.21 -11.57 6.56
CA ILE A 221 17.87 -12.54 7.45
C ILE A 221 19.33 -12.72 7.01
N ALA A 222 19.56 -12.93 5.72
CA ALA A 222 20.90 -13.11 5.16
C ALA A 222 21.74 -11.83 5.28
N ALA A 223 21.20 -10.69 4.84
CA ALA A 223 21.86 -9.39 4.86
C ALA A 223 22.19 -8.90 6.27
N SER A 224 21.41 -9.30 7.28
CA SER A 224 21.61 -8.93 8.68
C SER A 224 22.32 -10.00 9.50
N ASN A 225 22.71 -11.11 8.89
CA ASN A 225 23.38 -12.24 9.54
C ASN A 225 22.65 -12.80 10.78
N PHE A 226 21.31 -12.86 10.70
CA PHE A 226 20.46 -13.33 11.82
C PHE A 226 20.48 -14.86 12.00
N ASP A 227 20.85 -15.62 10.98
CA ASP A 227 21.05 -17.08 11.02
C ASP A 227 22.53 -17.39 10.84
N ALA A 228 23.26 -17.51 11.94
CA ALA A 228 24.69 -17.76 12.00
C ALA A 228 25.22 -18.67 10.85
N GLY A 229 25.65 -18.05 9.75
CA GLY A 229 26.31 -18.71 8.62
C GLY A 229 25.41 -19.34 7.55
N LYS A 230 24.08 -19.35 7.67
CA LYS A 230 23.20 -19.81 6.59
C LYS A 230 23.09 -18.72 5.51
N LYS A 231 23.81 -18.92 4.43
CA LYS A 231 23.68 -18.06 3.24
C LYS A 231 22.40 -18.42 2.51
N TYR A 232 21.41 -17.55 2.54
CA TYR A 232 20.27 -17.61 1.63
C TYR A 232 20.65 -16.75 0.40
N SER A 233 21.00 -17.42 -0.69
CA SER A 233 21.34 -16.76 -1.93
C SER A 233 20.54 -17.39 -3.06
N VAL A 234 19.73 -16.59 -3.72
CA VAL A 234 19.09 -16.94 -4.99
C VAL A 234 19.75 -16.06 -6.04
N ALA A 235 20.18 -16.65 -7.14
CA ALA A 235 20.82 -15.89 -8.21
C ALA A 235 19.84 -14.88 -8.83
N ASP A 236 20.35 -13.72 -9.26
CA ASP A 236 19.51 -12.62 -9.76
C ASP A 236 18.66 -13.03 -10.98
N HIS A 237 19.16 -13.89 -11.86
CA HIS A 237 18.36 -14.39 -12.99
C HIS A 237 17.15 -15.20 -12.51
N GLN A 238 17.32 -16.05 -11.49
CA GLN A 238 16.22 -16.80 -10.89
C GLN A 238 15.22 -15.87 -10.19
N LEU A 239 15.71 -14.85 -9.49
CA LEU A 239 14.83 -13.84 -8.88
C LEU A 239 14.02 -13.07 -9.93
N LYS A 240 14.58 -12.76 -11.10
CA LYS A 240 13.85 -12.15 -12.21
C LYS A 240 12.69 -13.03 -12.69
N ASP A 241 12.94 -14.33 -12.88
CA ASP A 241 11.94 -15.29 -13.31
C ASP A 241 10.83 -15.46 -12.24
N ILE A 242 11.21 -15.52 -10.97
CA ILE A 242 10.28 -15.57 -9.85
C ILE A 242 9.41 -14.29 -9.83
N CYS A 243 10.01 -13.10 -9.96
CA CYS A 243 9.27 -11.84 -9.98
C CYS A 243 8.22 -11.81 -11.09
N LYS A 244 8.60 -12.24 -12.29
CA LYS A 244 7.67 -12.36 -13.42
C LYS A 244 6.52 -13.34 -13.11
N HIS A 245 6.85 -14.50 -12.58
CA HIS A 245 5.86 -15.52 -12.23
C HIS A 245 4.87 -15.05 -11.17
N ILE A 246 5.36 -14.48 -10.04
CA ILE A 246 4.48 -14.02 -8.97
C ILE A 246 3.62 -12.82 -9.38
N SER A 247 4.11 -11.96 -10.28
CA SER A 247 3.31 -10.87 -10.86
C SER A 247 2.18 -11.41 -11.74
N GLN A 248 2.43 -12.46 -12.51
CA GLN A 248 1.41 -13.11 -13.34
C GLN A 248 0.35 -13.85 -12.50
N THR A 249 0.79 -14.60 -11.48
CA THR A 249 -0.14 -15.33 -10.59
C THR A 249 -1.00 -14.39 -9.74
N GLU A 250 -0.46 -13.25 -9.31
CA GLU A 250 -1.23 -12.21 -8.62
C GLU A 250 -2.35 -11.66 -9.52
N ARG A 251 -2.02 -11.33 -10.78
CA ARG A 251 -3.04 -10.85 -11.75
C ARG A 251 -4.12 -11.90 -11.99
N ARG A 252 -3.73 -13.16 -12.19
CA ARG A 252 -4.69 -14.26 -12.37
C ARG A 252 -5.62 -14.40 -11.15
N ALA A 253 -5.09 -14.28 -9.94
CA ALA A 253 -5.90 -14.36 -8.72
C ALA A 253 -6.84 -13.14 -8.54
N ALA A 254 -6.50 -11.99 -9.11
CA ALA A 254 -7.36 -10.79 -9.06
C ALA A 254 -8.50 -10.81 -10.08
N THR A 255 -8.44 -11.69 -11.09
CA THR A 255 -9.46 -11.84 -12.15
C THR A 255 -10.34 -13.09 -11.99
N ALA A 256 -10.05 -13.94 -11.02
CA ALA A 256 -10.81 -15.13 -10.67
C ALA A 256 -11.92 -14.80 -9.68
#